data_a036638217ceacbe034810b3fad5ae2d
#
_entry.id   a036638217ceacbe034810b3fad5ae2d
#
_cell.length_a   1.000
_cell.length_b   1.000
_cell.length_c   1.000
_cell.angle_alpha   90.00
_cell.angle_beta   90.00
_cell.angle_gamma   90.00
#
_symmetry.space_group_name_H-M   'P 1'
#
loop_
_entity.id
_entity.type
_entity.pdbx_description
1 polymer ?
#
loop_
_entity_poly.entity_id
_entity_poly.type
_entity_poly.pdbx_seq_one_letter_code
_entity_poly.pdbx_strand_id
1 'polypeptide(L)'
;MNPLPAQPTEYKGSEKLKGKSALITGGDSGIGRAVAMLYAKEGANVAISYLDEHDDAEVTKKAVEAEGVKCLLLPGDIKDAAHCRDLVQKTVDEFGKLNILVNNAAIQFVREDLEDISDEQFEETFQVNFFSQFYLTKAAVPHMQEGDSIISTSSINAYRGNPIFMDYSATKGAITAFTRSIAQSLAKRGIRANSVAPGPVWTPLIPSSFDEDGVEGFGQDTLMGRPGQPSEHAMPYVLLASDEGSYITGQAIHVNGGAWTSS
;
A
#
# COMPACT_ATOMS: atom_id res chain seq x y z
N MET A 1 17.55 10.18 0.85
CA MET A 1 17.85 9.03 1.73
C MET A 1 19.20 8.41 1.38
N ASN A 2 19.97 8.04 2.35
CA ASN A 2 21.20 7.27 2.18
C ASN A 2 21.31 6.22 3.30
N PRO A 3 21.40 4.90 3.00
CA PRO A 3 21.33 4.32 1.65
C PRO A 3 19.95 4.45 1.00
N LEU A 4 19.88 4.24 -0.31
CA LEU A 4 18.60 4.17 -1.01
C LEU A 4 17.82 2.92 -0.58
N PRO A 5 16.47 2.98 -0.52
CA PRO A 5 15.62 1.81 -0.22
C PRO A 5 15.83 0.70 -1.25
N ALA A 6 16.01 -0.54 -0.77
CA ALA A 6 16.20 -1.70 -1.65
C ALA A 6 14.90 -2.08 -2.38
N GLN A 7 15.01 -2.30 -3.69
CA GLN A 7 13.93 -2.72 -4.57
C GLN A 7 14.13 -4.17 -5.03
N PRO A 8 13.07 -4.89 -5.46
CA PRO A 8 13.13 -6.32 -5.78
C PRO A 8 13.75 -6.59 -7.17
N THR A 9 14.94 -6.04 -7.45
CA THR A 9 15.57 -6.09 -8.77
C THR A 9 15.99 -7.50 -9.20
N GLU A 10 16.43 -8.35 -8.26
CA GLU A 10 16.92 -9.70 -8.54
C GLU A 10 15.81 -10.77 -8.56
N TYR A 11 14.60 -10.43 -8.16
CA TYR A 11 13.47 -11.36 -8.17
C TYR A 11 13.14 -11.77 -9.62
N LYS A 12 12.94 -13.07 -9.83
CA LYS A 12 12.47 -13.64 -11.09
C LYS A 12 11.01 -14.03 -10.96
N GLY A 13 10.14 -13.41 -11.76
CA GLY A 13 8.73 -13.72 -11.79
C GLY A 13 8.43 -15.15 -12.26
N SER A 14 7.27 -15.64 -11.92
CA SER A 14 6.73 -16.94 -12.31
C SER A 14 5.33 -16.83 -12.93
N GLU A 15 5.00 -15.66 -13.45
CA GLU A 15 3.73 -15.34 -14.14
C GLU A 15 2.46 -15.48 -13.29
N LYS A 16 2.57 -15.35 -11.96
CA LYS A 16 1.42 -15.49 -11.02
C LYS A 16 0.31 -14.47 -11.24
N LEU A 17 0.64 -13.32 -11.82
CA LEU A 17 -0.31 -12.25 -12.11
C LEU A 17 -0.45 -11.99 -13.62
N LYS A 18 -0.03 -12.96 -14.43
CA LYS A 18 -0.07 -12.82 -15.90
C LYS A 18 -1.44 -12.42 -16.40
N GLY A 19 -1.46 -11.31 -17.14
CA GLY A 19 -2.68 -10.78 -17.72
C GLY A 19 -3.63 -10.11 -16.73
N LYS A 20 -3.29 -9.98 -15.43
CA LYS A 20 -4.04 -9.15 -14.47
C LYS A 20 -3.67 -7.66 -14.65
N SER A 21 -4.53 -6.78 -14.13
CA SER A 21 -4.30 -5.33 -14.08
C SER A 21 -4.48 -4.84 -12.67
N ALA A 22 -3.54 -4.02 -12.19
CA ALA A 22 -3.52 -3.50 -10.84
C ALA A 22 -3.55 -1.96 -10.82
N LEU A 23 -4.22 -1.39 -9.82
CA LEU A 23 -4.10 0.02 -9.42
C LEU A 23 -3.44 0.07 -8.04
N ILE A 24 -2.35 0.83 -7.91
CA ILE A 24 -1.55 0.97 -6.68
C ILE A 24 -1.46 2.44 -6.32
N THR A 25 -1.94 2.85 -5.14
CA THR A 25 -1.75 4.21 -4.65
C THR A 25 -0.40 4.37 -3.93
N GLY A 26 0.28 5.51 -4.11
CA GLY A 26 1.65 5.71 -3.63
C GLY A 26 2.63 4.73 -4.29
N GLY A 27 2.45 4.50 -5.61
CA GLY A 27 3.27 3.56 -6.38
C GLY A 27 4.59 4.16 -6.87
N ASP A 28 4.80 5.44 -6.64
CA ASP A 28 5.99 6.20 -7.03
C ASP A 28 7.23 5.84 -6.21
N SER A 29 7.05 5.42 -4.95
CA SER A 29 8.17 5.21 -4.02
C SER A 29 7.89 4.08 -3.01
N GLY A 30 8.87 3.80 -2.14
CA GLY A 30 8.72 2.93 -0.97
C GLY A 30 8.14 1.55 -1.29
N ILE A 31 7.19 1.13 -0.46
CA ILE A 31 6.51 -0.18 -0.59
C ILE A 31 5.71 -0.23 -1.89
N GLY A 32 5.01 0.86 -2.25
CA GLY A 32 4.20 0.91 -3.47
C GLY A 32 5.01 0.67 -4.74
N ARG A 33 6.19 1.29 -4.87
CA ARG A 33 7.14 1.02 -5.96
C ARG A 33 7.59 -0.45 -5.98
N ALA A 34 7.95 -1.01 -4.83
CA ALA A 34 8.38 -2.40 -4.74
C ALA A 34 7.27 -3.37 -5.15
N VAL A 35 6.03 -3.10 -4.77
CA VAL A 35 4.85 -3.87 -5.19
C VAL A 35 4.62 -3.73 -6.70
N ALA A 36 4.69 -2.50 -7.25
CA ALA A 36 4.54 -2.26 -8.69
C ALA A 36 5.56 -3.04 -9.52
N MET A 37 6.84 -2.99 -9.13
CA MET A 37 7.91 -3.75 -9.79
C MET A 37 7.69 -5.26 -9.69
N LEU A 38 7.26 -5.76 -8.53
CA LEU A 38 7.07 -7.20 -8.36
C LEU A 38 5.83 -7.69 -9.13
N TYR A 39 4.75 -6.90 -9.19
CA TYR A 39 3.59 -7.20 -10.00
C TYR A 39 3.92 -7.25 -11.49
N ALA A 40 4.76 -6.32 -11.97
CA ALA A 40 5.26 -6.33 -13.33
C ALA A 40 6.06 -7.60 -13.65
N LYS A 41 6.97 -8.00 -12.77
CA LYS A 41 7.72 -9.25 -12.88
C LYS A 41 6.82 -10.50 -12.90
N GLU A 42 5.67 -10.44 -12.24
CA GLU A 42 4.65 -11.49 -12.28
C GLU A 42 3.68 -11.37 -13.46
N GLY A 43 3.87 -10.41 -14.36
CA GLY A 43 3.15 -10.28 -15.62
C GLY A 43 1.87 -9.44 -15.56
N ALA A 44 1.68 -8.61 -14.53
CA ALA A 44 0.53 -7.70 -14.43
C ALA A 44 0.82 -6.34 -15.07
N ASN A 45 -0.18 -5.73 -15.73
CA ASN A 45 -0.17 -4.31 -16.04
C ASN A 45 -0.41 -3.50 -14.76
N VAL A 46 0.25 -2.35 -14.61
CA VAL A 46 0.23 -1.58 -13.37
C VAL A 46 -0.13 -0.12 -13.64
N ALA A 47 -1.17 0.38 -13.00
CA ALA A 47 -1.41 1.81 -12.84
C ALA A 47 -0.90 2.24 -11.46
N ILE A 48 -0.13 3.31 -11.39
CA ILE A 48 0.33 3.90 -10.14
C ILE A 48 -0.28 5.30 -9.96
N SER A 49 -0.88 5.54 -8.81
CA SER A 49 -1.31 6.87 -8.39
C SER A 49 -0.29 7.44 -7.42
N TYR A 50 -0.01 8.73 -7.55
CA TYR A 50 0.92 9.51 -6.74
C TYR A 50 0.47 10.97 -6.69
N LEU A 51 0.98 11.77 -5.76
CA LEU A 51 0.55 13.16 -5.61
C LEU A 51 1.18 14.04 -6.72
N ASP A 52 2.47 14.32 -6.66
CA ASP A 52 3.19 15.24 -7.55
C ASP A 52 4.68 14.85 -7.77
N GLU A 53 5.14 13.72 -7.22
CA GLU A 53 6.51 13.21 -7.37
C GLU A 53 6.74 12.58 -8.75
N HIS A 54 6.66 13.38 -9.83
CA HIS A 54 6.71 12.91 -11.21
C HIS A 54 7.99 12.15 -11.56
N ASP A 55 9.16 12.62 -11.10
CA ASP A 55 10.44 11.98 -11.37
C ASP A 55 10.52 10.57 -10.77
N ASP A 56 10.05 10.40 -9.54
CA ASP A 56 9.97 9.12 -8.85
C ASP A 56 8.98 8.16 -9.53
N ALA A 57 7.85 8.67 -9.98
CA ALA A 57 6.86 7.90 -10.73
C ALA A 57 7.40 7.42 -12.08
N GLU A 58 8.17 8.26 -12.80
CA GLU A 58 8.84 7.87 -14.04
C GLU A 58 9.91 6.80 -13.81
N VAL A 59 10.63 6.81 -12.69
CA VAL A 59 11.56 5.73 -12.31
C VAL A 59 10.79 4.41 -12.14
N THR A 60 9.67 4.45 -11.44
CA THR A 60 8.81 3.26 -11.26
C THR A 60 8.27 2.76 -12.59
N LYS A 61 7.77 3.65 -13.45
CA LYS A 61 7.25 3.32 -14.77
C LYS A 61 8.30 2.60 -15.63
N LYS A 62 9.51 3.15 -15.73
CA LYS A 62 10.60 2.53 -16.50
C LYS A 62 10.91 1.12 -15.98
N ALA A 63 10.92 0.92 -14.66
CA ALA A 63 11.18 -0.39 -14.08
C ALA A 63 10.05 -1.40 -14.37
N VAL A 64 8.78 -0.96 -14.35
CA VAL A 64 7.62 -1.79 -14.69
C VAL A 64 7.63 -2.16 -16.19
N GLU A 65 7.84 -1.18 -17.08
CA GLU A 65 7.82 -1.39 -18.53
C GLU A 65 9.01 -2.24 -19.02
N ALA A 66 10.13 -2.25 -18.29
CA ALA A 66 11.26 -3.13 -18.57
C ALA A 66 10.93 -4.63 -18.46
N GLU A 67 9.87 -5.00 -17.75
CA GLU A 67 9.36 -6.36 -17.62
C GLU A 67 8.37 -6.74 -18.76
N GLY A 68 8.15 -5.83 -19.73
CA GLY A 68 7.31 -6.10 -20.92
C GLY A 68 5.81 -5.91 -20.69
N VAL A 69 5.39 -5.29 -19.58
CA VAL A 69 4.02 -4.95 -19.28
C VAL A 69 3.79 -3.44 -19.36
N LYS A 70 2.51 -3.00 -19.33
CA LYS A 70 2.19 -1.57 -19.38
C LYS A 70 2.26 -0.94 -17.99
N CYS A 71 2.68 0.33 -17.93
CA CYS A 71 2.57 1.19 -16.75
C CYS A 71 1.79 2.47 -17.07
N LEU A 72 0.76 2.77 -16.27
CA LEU A 72 -0.03 4.00 -16.36
C LEU A 72 0.29 4.92 -15.17
N LEU A 73 0.66 6.17 -15.43
CA LEU A 73 0.91 7.19 -14.41
C LEU A 73 -0.33 8.04 -14.19
N LEU A 74 -0.76 8.15 -12.94
CA LEU A 74 -2.00 8.83 -12.54
C LEU A 74 -1.70 9.81 -11.38
N PRO A 75 -1.21 11.02 -11.68
CA PRO A 75 -0.97 12.05 -10.64
C PRO A 75 -2.28 12.64 -10.11
N GLY A 76 -2.27 13.05 -8.85
CA GLY A 76 -3.33 13.83 -8.22
C GLY A 76 -3.62 13.46 -6.76
N ASP A 77 -4.45 14.29 -6.12
CA ASP A 77 -4.74 14.17 -4.69
C ASP A 77 -5.89 13.19 -4.42
N ILE A 78 -5.59 12.11 -3.73
CA ILE A 78 -6.57 11.08 -3.35
C ILE A 78 -7.52 11.51 -2.22
N LYS A 79 -7.34 12.68 -1.63
CA LYS A 79 -8.35 13.29 -0.75
C LYS A 79 -9.63 13.62 -1.50
N ASP A 80 -9.52 13.88 -2.81
CA ASP A 80 -10.69 14.13 -3.66
C ASP A 80 -11.37 12.81 -4.09
N ALA A 81 -12.58 12.61 -3.65
CA ALA A 81 -13.40 11.46 -4.02
C ALA A 81 -13.72 11.38 -5.53
N ALA A 82 -13.78 12.51 -6.25
CA ALA A 82 -13.97 12.51 -7.69
C ALA A 82 -12.70 12.02 -8.40
N HIS A 83 -11.54 12.47 -7.95
CA HIS A 83 -10.25 11.98 -8.44
C HIS A 83 -10.09 10.48 -8.19
N CYS A 84 -10.43 9.97 -7.01
CA CYS A 84 -10.40 8.53 -6.73
C CYS A 84 -11.25 7.71 -7.71
N ARG A 85 -12.42 8.19 -8.09
CA ARG A 85 -13.26 7.55 -9.13
C ARG A 85 -12.61 7.59 -10.50
N ASP A 86 -12.01 8.72 -10.86
CA ASP A 86 -11.29 8.91 -12.12
C ASP A 86 -10.06 7.98 -12.25
N LEU A 87 -9.30 7.78 -11.17
CA LEU A 87 -8.19 6.83 -11.12
C LEU A 87 -8.63 5.41 -11.51
N VAL A 88 -9.73 4.94 -10.94
CA VAL A 88 -10.30 3.62 -11.24
C VAL A 88 -10.75 3.56 -12.69
N GLN A 89 -11.51 4.57 -13.16
CA GLN A 89 -12.03 4.60 -14.51
C GLN A 89 -10.91 4.61 -15.55
N LYS A 90 -9.89 5.46 -15.39
CA LYS A 90 -8.72 5.51 -16.28
C LYS A 90 -7.94 4.20 -16.30
N THR A 91 -7.84 3.51 -15.17
CA THR A 91 -7.20 2.18 -15.12
C THR A 91 -7.99 1.16 -15.94
N VAL A 92 -9.32 1.16 -15.81
CA VAL A 92 -10.21 0.27 -16.57
C VAL A 92 -10.19 0.62 -18.05
N ASP A 93 -10.21 1.89 -18.41
CA ASP A 93 -10.17 2.34 -19.80
C ASP A 93 -8.86 1.93 -20.51
N GLU A 94 -7.70 2.06 -19.81
CA GLU A 94 -6.40 1.71 -20.38
C GLU A 94 -6.16 0.18 -20.48
N PHE A 95 -6.59 -0.58 -19.47
CA PHE A 95 -6.27 -2.00 -19.39
C PHE A 95 -7.46 -2.92 -19.69
N GLY A 96 -8.67 -2.37 -19.87
CA GLY A 96 -9.91 -3.12 -20.10
C GLY A 96 -10.48 -3.81 -18.85
N LYS A 97 -9.80 -3.72 -17.69
CA LYS A 97 -10.19 -4.39 -16.43
C LYS A 97 -9.40 -3.87 -15.25
N LEU A 98 -9.91 -4.14 -14.04
CA LEU A 98 -9.21 -3.94 -12.77
C LEU A 98 -9.36 -5.20 -11.92
N ASN A 99 -8.27 -5.96 -11.75
CA ASN A 99 -8.26 -7.20 -10.98
C ASN A 99 -7.72 -7.01 -9.56
N ILE A 100 -6.84 -6.02 -9.37
CA ILE A 100 -6.13 -5.83 -8.11
C ILE A 100 -6.17 -4.35 -7.75
N LEU A 101 -6.71 -4.04 -6.56
CA LEU A 101 -6.60 -2.71 -5.97
C LEU A 101 -5.66 -2.77 -4.78
N VAL A 102 -4.57 -1.99 -4.80
CA VAL A 102 -3.65 -1.84 -3.67
C VAL A 102 -3.78 -0.43 -3.11
N ASN A 103 -4.44 -0.30 -1.97
CA ASN A 103 -4.54 0.92 -1.20
C ASN A 103 -3.30 1.06 -0.30
N ASN A 104 -2.28 1.78 -0.76
CA ASN A 104 -0.98 1.85 -0.07
C ASN A 104 -0.60 3.28 0.37
N ALA A 105 -0.96 4.32 -0.37
CA ALA A 105 -0.62 5.70 -0.03
C ALA A 105 -1.02 6.07 1.40
N ALA A 106 -0.15 6.77 2.09
CA ALA A 106 -0.40 7.25 3.45
C ALA A 106 0.53 8.43 3.80
N ILE A 107 0.08 9.23 4.76
CA ILE A 107 0.86 10.25 5.46
C ILE A 107 0.90 9.95 6.95
N GLN A 108 1.90 10.48 7.65
CA GLN A 108 2.03 10.44 9.10
C GLN A 108 2.77 11.68 9.61
N PHE A 109 2.45 12.09 10.82
CA PHE A 109 3.08 13.23 11.49
C PHE A 109 3.48 12.81 12.90
N VAL A 110 4.72 13.14 13.30
CA VAL A 110 5.17 12.94 14.68
C VAL A 110 4.55 14.03 15.55
N ARG A 111 3.88 13.64 16.64
CA ARG A 111 3.40 14.53 17.70
C ARG A 111 3.62 13.84 19.04
N GLU A 112 4.29 14.52 19.96
CA GLU A 112 4.61 13.94 21.26
C GLU A 112 3.38 13.88 22.17
N ASP A 113 2.59 14.94 22.18
CA ASP A 113 1.39 15.07 23.01
C ASP A 113 0.12 15.09 22.17
N LEU A 114 -0.99 14.60 22.75
CA LEU A 114 -2.30 14.56 22.09
C LEU A 114 -2.77 15.98 21.71
N GLU A 115 -2.47 16.96 22.55
CA GLU A 115 -2.83 18.35 22.37
C GLU A 115 -2.14 19.02 21.18
N ASP A 116 -1.03 18.47 20.71
CA ASP A 116 -0.28 18.97 19.55
C ASP A 116 -0.91 18.53 18.20
N ILE A 117 -1.86 17.61 18.23
CA ILE A 117 -2.58 17.19 17.04
C ILE A 117 -3.74 18.17 16.79
N SER A 118 -3.59 19.02 15.76
CA SER A 118 -4.70 19.88 15.37
C SER A 118 -5.86 19.11 14.73
N ASP A 119 -7.07 19.67 14.79
CA ASP A 119 -8.25 19.08 14.14
C ASP A 119 -7.98 18.91 12.62
N GLU A 120 -7.34 19.88 11.98
CA GLU A 120 -7.02 19.84 10.55
C GLU A 120 -6.03 18.74 10.21
N GLN A 121 -4.98 18.53 11.03
CA GLN A 121 -4.03 17.42 10.86
C GLN A 121 -4.75 16.07 10.99
N PHE A 122 -5.59 15.94 12.01
CA PHE A 122 -6.36 14.72 12.24
C PHE A 122 -7.27 14.39 11.05
N GLU A 123 -8.02 15.39 10.56
CA GLU A 123 -8.88 15.26 9.39
C GLU A 123 -8.08 14.91 8.13
N GLU A 124 -6.95 15.58 7.88
CA GLU A 124 -6.10 15.31 6.72
C GLU A 124 -5.55 13.89 6.76
N THR A 125 -5.07 13.43 7.93
CA THR A 125 -4.57 12.05 8.09
C THR A 125 -5.67 11.03 7.78
N PHE A 126 -6.91 11.27 8.19
CA PHE A 126 -8.04 10.40 7.84
C PHE A 126 -8.43 10.49 6.37
N GLN A 127 -8.41 11.68 5.78
CA GLN A 127 -8.72 11.87 4.36
C GLN A 127 -7.77 11.10 3.47
N VAL A 128 -6.45 11.22 3.70
CA VAL A 128 -5.45 10.53 2.90
C VAL A 128 -5.44 9.04 3.20
N ASN A 129 -5.36 8.64 4.48
CA ASN A 129 -5.07 7.25 4.83
C ASN A 129 -6.30 6.34 4.77
N PHE A 130 -7.50 6.86 5.01
CA PHE A 130 -8.69 6.02 5.15
C PHE A 130 -9.84 6.38 4.18
N PHE A 131 -10.22 7.66 4.07
CA PHE A 131 -11.34 8.03 3.20
C PHE A 131 -11.03 7.75 1.74
N SER A 132 -9.79 8.00 1.30
CA SER A 132 -9.31 7.62 -0.04
C SER A 132 -9.51 6.13 -0.32
N GLN A 133 -9.15 5.26 0.63
CA GLN A 133 -9.31 3.81 0.48
C GLN A 133 -10.78 3.41 0.36
N PHE A 134 -11.67 4.07 1.11
CA PHE A 134 -13.11 3.87 0.96
C PHE A 134 -13.59 4.30 -0.43
N TYR A 135 -13.16 5.47 -0.92
CA TYR A 135 -13.58 5.98 -2.24
C TYR A 135 -13.10 5.08 -3.38
N LEU A 136 -11.82 4.69 -3.35
CA LEU A 136 -11.21 3.80 -4.33
C LEU A 136 -11.86 2.42 -4.32
N THR A 137 -12.04 1.82 -3.15
CA THR A 137 -12.69 0.51 -3.00
C THR A 137 -14.12 0.55 -3.53
N LYS A 138 -14.90 1.58 -3.17
CA LYS A 138 -16.26 1.77 -3.64
C LYS A 138 -16.33 1.92 -5.17
N ALA A 139 -15.37 2.64 -5.76
CA ALA A 139 -15.29 2.81 -7.21
C ALA A 139 -14.83 1.52 -7.92
N ALA A 140 -13.87 0.78 -7.34
CA ALA A 140 -13.30 -0.41 -7.95
C ALA A 140 -14.26 -1.60 -7.98
N VAL A 141 -15.01 -1.82 -6.88
CA VAL A 141 -15.88 -2.99 -6.71
C VAL A 141 -16.85 -3.26 -7.89
N PRO A 142 -17.49 -2.27 -8.55
CA PRO A 142 -18.32 -2.52 -9.73
C PRO A 142 -17.58 -3.13 -10.93
N HIS A 143 -16.27 -2.94 -11.04
CA HIS A 143 -15.40 -3.44 -12.12
C HIS A 143 -14.72 -4.77 -11.79
N MET A 144 -14.88 -5.26 -10.55
CA MET A 144 -14.22 -6.46 -10.04
C MET A 144 -15.15 -7.67 -10.08
N GLN A 145 -14.57 -8.85 -10.24
CA GLN A 145 -15.25 -10.13 -10.35
C GLN A 145 -14.60 -11.21 -9.48
N GLU A 146 -15.09 -12.43 -9.55
CA GLU A 146 -14.51 -13.59 -8.86
C GLU A 146 -13.02 -13.75 -9.18
N GLY A 147 -12.21 -13.99 -8.15
CA GLY A 147 -10.74 -14.10 -8.23
C GLY A 147 -9.98 -12.78 -8.08
N ASP A 148 -10.68 -11.63 -8.08
CA ASP A 148 -10.06 -10.32 -7.89
C ASP A 148 -9.76 -10.04 -6.40
N SER A 149 -8.85 -9.09 -6.16
CA SER A 149 -8.32 -8.85 -4.82
C SER A 149 -8.17 -7.36 -4.48
N ILE A 150 -8.58 -7.00 -3.26
CA ILE A 150 -8.34 -5.70 -2.65
C ILE A 150 -7.32 -5.89 -1.52
N ILE A 151 -6.24 -5.11 -1.53
CA ILE A 151 -5.16 -5.22 -0.56
C ILE A 151 -4.89 -3.84 0.03
N SER A 152 -4.99 -3.72 1.35
CA SER A 152 -4.77 -2.47 2.06
C SER A 152 -3.47 -2.51 2.87
N THR A 153 -2.66 -1.46 2.78
CA THR A 153 -1.49 -1.29 3.64
C THR A 153 -1.92 -0.73 4.99
N SER A 154 -2.01 -1.62 5.99
CA SER A 154 -2.23 -1.27 7.39
C SER A 154 -0.88 -0.92 8.07
N SER A 155 -0.71 -1.27 9.32
CA SER A 155 0.53 -1.12 10.10
C SER A 155 0.45 -1.97 11.37
N ILE A 156 1.59 -2.31 11.97
CA ILE A 156 1.61 -2.83 13.35
C ILE A 156 0.97 -1.84 14.34
N ASN A 157 0.99 -0.53 14.03
CA ASN A 157 0.37 0.50 14.88
C ASN A 157 -1.16 0.36 14.97
N ALA A 158 -1.81 -0.34 14.03
CA ALA A 158 -3.21 -0.71 14.14
C ALA A 158 -3.51 -1.66 15.31
N TYR A 159 -2.51 -2.33 15.82
CA TYR A 159 -2.61 -3.39 16.83
C TYR A 159 -1.97 -2.98 18.16
N ARG A 160 -0.78 -2.39 18.11
CA ARG A 160 -0.07 -1.98 19.34
C ARG A 160 -0.31 -0.51 19.73
N GLY A 161 -0.82 0.31 18.81
CA GLY A 161 -0.79 1.76 18.96
C GLY A 161 0.63 2.32 18.79
N ASN A 162 0.74 3.65 18.83
CA ASN A 162 2.03 4.35 18.91
C ASN A 162 1.79 5.75 19.48
N PRO A 163 2.42 6.13 20.61
CA PRO A 163 2.13 7.39 21.28
C PRO A 163 2.48 8.64 20.48
N ILE A 164 3.45 8.56 19.54
CA ILE A 164 3.85 9.69 18.70
C ILE A 164 3.17 9.69 17.32
N PHE A 165 2.30 8.71 17.03
CA PHE A 165 1.53 8.56 15.79
C PHE A 165 0.08 8.23 16.08
N MET A 166 -0.60 9.00 16.93
CA MET A 166 -1.94 8.67 17.42
C MET A 166 -2.99 8.72 16.33
N ASP A 167 -3.02 9.79 15.51
CA ASP A 167 -3.91 9.94 14.36
C ASP A 167 -3.66 8.88 13.28
N TYR A 168 -2.39 8.65 12.92
CA TYR A 168 -1.99 7.59 11.99
C TYR A 168 -2.43 6.21 12.50
N SER A 169 -2.17 5.89 13.76
CA SER A 169 -2.55 4.60 14.36
C SER A 169 -4.07 4.39 14.31
N ALA A 170 -4.86 5.44 14.56
CA ALA A 170 -6.31 5.40 14.44
C ALA A 170 -6.74 5.06 13.00
N THR A 171 -6.13 5.71 11.99
CA THR A 171 -6.44 5.39 10.57
C THR A 171 -6.09 3.94 10.22
N LYS A 172 -4.97 3.41 10.72
CA LYS A 172 -4.55 2.02 10.45
C LYS A 172 -5.45 0.99 11.15
N GLY A 173 -5.98 1.34 12.32
CA GLY A 173 -7.05 0.59 12.99
C GLY A 173 -8.34 0.56 12.17
N ALA A 174 -8.75 1.72 11.64
CA ALA A 174 -9.93 1.85 10.77
C ALA A 174 -9.78 0.99 9.49
N ILE A 175 -8.62 1.02 8.84
CA ILE A 175 -8.30 0.19 7.66
C ILE A 175 -8.45 -1.30 7.98
N THR A 176 -7.94 -1.75 9.12
CA THR A 176 -7.99 -3.15 9.53
C THR A 176 -9.44 -3.62 9.75
N ALA A 177 -10.25 -2.81 10.42
CA ALA A 177 -11.67 -3.11 10.63
C ALA A 177 -12.46 -3.09 9.31
N PHE A 178 -12.22 -2.09 8.46
CA PHE A 178 -12.84 -1.96 7.15
C PHE A 178 -12.52 -3.14 6.25
N THR A 179 -11.26 -3.56 6.18
CA THR A 179 -10.81 -4.73 5.40
C THR A 179 -11.60 -5.99 5.78
N ARG A 180 -11.79 -6.25 7.08
CA ARG A 180 -12.59 -7.39 7.56
C ARG A 180 -14.05 -7.29 7.14
N SER A 181 -14.62 -6.08 7.18
CA SER A 181 -16.02 -5.84 6.81
C SER A 181 -16.26 -6.04 5.31
N ILE A 182 -15.38 -5.50 4.46
CA ILE A 182 -15.52 -5.66 3.01
C ILE A 182 -15.21 -7.10 2.56
N ALA A 183 -14.30 -7.80 3.23
CA ALA A 183 -14.06 -9.23 2.97
C ALA A 183 -15.34 -10.05 3.14
N GLN A 184 -16.08 -9.84 4.22
CA GLN A 184 -17.36 -10.51 4.47
C GLN A 184 -18.42 -10.11 3.44
N SER A 185 -18.51 -8.82 3.11
CA SER A 185 -19.48 -8.28 2.15
C SER A 185 -19.27 -8.81 0.74
N LEU A 186 -18.01 -8.96 0.31
CA LEU A 186 -17.65 -9.31 -1.06
C LEU A 186 -17.43 -10.82 -1.27
N ALA A 187 -17.41 -11.63 -0.20
CA ALA A 187 -17.15 -13.07 -0.25
C ALA A 187 -18.06 -13.81 -1.22
N LYS A 188 -19.37 -13.50 -1.25
CA LYS A 188 -20.33 -14.13 -2.17
C LYS A 188 -20.08 -13.81 -3.64
N ARG A 189 -19.32 -12.76 -3.92
CA ARG A 189 -18.89 -12.36 -5.28
C ARG A 189 -17.54 -12.95 -5.65
N GLY A 190 -16.92 -13.72 -4.75
CA GLY A 190 -15.58 -14.29 -4.96
C GLY A 190 -14.44 -13.25 -4.93
N ILE A 191 -14.71 -12.02 -4.49
CA ILE A 191 -13.70 -10.96 -4.37
C ILE A 191 -13.10 -11.02 -2.97
N ARG A 192 -11.76 -11.09 -2.88
CA ARG A 192 -11.04 -11.17 -1.62
C ARG A 192 -10.59 -9.76 -1.16
N ALA A 193 -10.56 -9.56 0.15
CA ALA A 193 -10.00 -8.33 0.72
C ALA A 193 -9.11 -8.68 1.92
N ASN A 194 -7.87 -8.20 1.90
CA ASN A 194 -6.88 -8.46 2.92
C ASN A 194 -6.03 -7.22 3.20
N SER A 195 -5.21 -7.27 4.23
CA SER A 195 -4.24 -6.24 4.52
C SER A 195 -2.84 -6.80 4.73
N VAL A 196 -1.84 -5.97 4.48
CA VAL A 196 -0.47 -6.17 4.94
C VAL A 196 -0.22 -5.18 6.06
N ALA A 197 0.40 -5.62 7.15
CA ALA A 197 0.72 -4.81 8.31
C ALA A 197 2.26 -4.71 8.49
N PRO A 198 2.90 -3.70 7.84
CA PRO A 198 4.32 -3.46 7.99
C PRO A 198 4.70 -3.05 9.41
N GLY A 199 5.94 -3.38 9.79
CA GLY A 199 6.66 -2.76 10.89
C GLY A 199 7.42 -1.50 10.43
N PRO A 200 8.56 -1.17 11.06
CA PRO A 200 9.45 -0.13 10.57
C PRO A 200 10.02 -0.49 9.20
N VAL A 201 9.81 0.36 8.20
CA VAL A 201 10.29 0.14 6.81
C VAL A 201 11.09 1.34 6.33
N TRP A 202 12.24 1.11 5.75
CA TRP A 202 13.11 2.16 5.21
C TRP A 202 12.53 2.74 3.91
N THR A 203 11.71 3.78 4.03
CA THR A 203 11.00 4.43 2.92
C THR A 203 11.13 5.96 3.02
N PRO A 204 10.84 6.73 1.95
CA PRO A 204 10.83 8.19 2.01
C PRO A 204 9.91 8.78 3.08
N LEU A 205 8.91 8.04 3.55
CA LEU A 205 8.03 8.46 4.64
C LEU A 205 8.80 8.69 5.95
N ILE A 206 9.96 8.04 6.16
CA ILE A 206 10.72 8.15 7.40
C ILE A 206 11.43 9.49 7.50
N PRO A 207 12.30 9.93 6.56
CA PRO A 207 12.93 11.24 6.65
C PRO A 207 11.95 12.42 6.45
N SER A 208 10.74 12.18 5.95
CA SER A 208 9.69 13.20 5.93
C SER A 208 8.96 13.35 7.28
N SER A 209 9.11 12.38 8.19
CA SER A 209 8.42 12.34 9.48
C SER A 209 9.34 12.58 10.67
N PHE A 210 10.62 12.23 10.57
CA PHE A 210 11.59 12.31 11.64
C PHE A 210 12.73 13.27 11.31
N ASP A 211 13.35 13.84 12.36
CA ASP A 211 14.64 14.52 12.27
C ASP A 211 15.81 13.52 12.11
N GLU A 212 17.04 14.03 12.00
CA GLU A 212 18.22 13.19 11.77
C GLU A 212 18.44 12.14 12.89
N ASP A 213 18.23 12.52 14.14
CA ASP A 213 18.41 11.63 15.30
C ASP A 213 17.37 10.50 15.32
N GLY A 214 16.11 10.82 14.97
CA GLY A 214 15.02 9.84 14.85
C GLY A 214 15.24 8.84 13.71
N VAL A 215 15.91 9.27 12.64
CA VAL A 215 16.25 8.42 11.49
C VAL A 215 17.37 7.43 11.84
N GLU A 216 18.39 7.82 12.63
CA GLU A 216 19.55 6.96 12.95
C GLU A 216 19.15 5.72 13.76
N GLY A 217 18.20 5.87 14.70
CA GLY A 217 17.72 4.75 15.55
C GLY A 217 16.57 3.94 14.95
N PHE A 218 16.09 4.31 13.77
CA PHE A 218 14.85 3.77 13.21
C PHE A 218 14.93 2.25 12.97
N GLY A 219 13.99 1.50 13.58
CA GLY A 219 13.81 0.06 13.40
C GLY A 219 14.81 -0.82 14.13
N GLN A 220 15.71 -0.26 14.95
CA GLN A 220 16.66 -1.05 15.76
C GLN A 220 15.98 -1.78 16.92
N ASP A 221 14.76 -1.39 17.30
CA ASP A 221 13.91 -2.01 18.31
C ASP A 221 13.19 -3.29 17.85
N THR A 222 13.32 -3.65 16.58
CA THR A 222 12.79 -4.92 16.06
C THR A 222 13.61 -6.11 16.55
N LEU A 223 13.01 -7.32 16.61
CA LEU A 223 13.78 -8.54 16.92
C LEU A 223 14.89 -8.81 15.90
N MET A 224 14.74 -8.33 14.67
CA MET A 224 15.78 -8.42 13.63
C MET A 224 16.83 -7.30 13.73
N GLY A 225 16.69 -6.33 14.64
CA GLY A 225 17.64 -5.25 14.91
C GLY A 225 17.83 -4.26 13.77
N ARG A 226 16.87 -4.16 12.84
CA ARG A 226 16.92 -3.25 11.68
C ARG A 226 15.54 -2.96 11.12
N PRO A 227 15.37 -1.86 10.37
CA PRO A 227 14.16 -1.68 9.56
C PRO A 227 14.10 -2.70 8.41
N GLY A 228 12.90 -3.03 7.98
CA GLY A 228 12.67 -3.77 6.75
C GLY A 228 12.94 -2.91 5.52
N GLN A 229 13.20 -3.54 4.39
CA GLN A 229 13.32 -2.89 3.09
C GLN A 229 12.01 -3.02 2.30
N PRO A 230 11.65 -2.08 1.41
CA PRO A 230 10.47 -2.20 0.56
C PRO A 230 10.38 -3.54 -0.18
N SER A 231 11.50 -4.05 -0.69
CA SER A 231 11.58 -5.36 -1.36
C SER A 231 11.15 -6.54 -0.50
N GLU A 232 11.39 -6.47 0.83
CA GLU A 232 11.00 -7.52 1.78
C GLU A 232 9.48 -7.51 2.06
N HIS A 233 8.77 -6.45 1.68
CA HIS A 233 7.32 -6.28 1.89
C HIS A 233 6.49 -6.64 0.66
N ALA A 234 7.08 -6.72 -0.53
CA ALA A 234 6.31 -6.85 -1.78
C ALA A 234 5.70 -8.26 -1.99
N MET A 235 6.36 -9.34 -1.53
CA MET A 235 5.87 -10.72 -1.73
C MET A 235 4.50 -11.02 -1.10
N PRO A 236 4.15 -10.57 0.10
CA PRO A 236 2.79 -10.71 0.63
C PRO A 236 1.71 -10.13 -0.27
N TYR A 237 1.99 -9.03 -0.98
CA TYR A 237 1.04 -8.45 -1.94
C TYR A 237 0.86 -9.35 -3.17
N VAL A 238 1.93 -9.98 -3.67
CA VAL A 238 1.82 -10.98 -4.75
C VAL A 238 0.99 -12.17 -4.30
N LEU A 239 1.26 -12.74 -3.12
CA LEU A 239 0.48 -13.84 -2.56
C LEU A 239 -1.01 -13.48 -2.47
N LEU A 240 -1.33 -12.31 -1.92
CA LEU A 240 -2.71 -11.87 -1.74
C LEU A 240 -3.41 -11.52 -3.06
N ALA A 241 -2.67 -11.17 -4.11
CA ALA A 241 -3.20 -10.85 -5.44
C ALA A 241 -3.37 -12.09 -6.34
N SER A 242 -2.62 -13.15 -6.07
CA SER A 242 -2.55 -14.35 -6.89
C SER A 242 -3.53 -15.45 -6.45
N ASP A 243 -3.58 -16.51 -7.24
CA ASP A 243 -4.43 -17.69 -6.95
C ASP A 243 -3.90 -18.51 -5.77
N GLU A 244 -2.59 -18.38 -5.44
CA GLU A 244 -2.01 -19.00 -4.24
C GLU A 244 -2.63 -18.43 -2.95
N GLY A 245 -3.16 -17.20 -2.99
CA GLY A 245 -3.92 -16.57 -1.92
C GLY A 245 -5.42 -16.82 -1.97
N SER A 246 -5.94 -17.74 -2.79
CA SER A 246 -7.37 -17.92 -3.05
C SER A 246 -8.20 -18.23 -1.79
N TYR A 247 -7.60 -18.84 -0.77
CA TYR A 247 -8.27 -19.14 0.50
C TYR A 247 -7.94 -18.14 1.62
N ILE A 248 -7.37 -16.96 1.27
CA ILE A 248 -7.01 -15.91 2.23
C ILE A 248 -7.93 -14.71 2.00
N THR A 249 -8.84 -14.43 2.94
CA THR A 249 -9.68 -13.22 2.94
C THR A 249 -9.97 -12.74 4.37
N GLY A 250 -10.07 -11.43 4.58
CA GLY A 250 -10.27 -10.81 5.88
C GLY A 250 -9.05 -10.85 6.80
N GLN A 251 -7.87 -11.21 6.29
CA GLN A 251 -6.66 -11.41 7.07
C GLN A 251 -5.69 -10.22 6.99
N ALA A 252 -4.80 -10.15 7.97
CA ALA A 252 -3.65 -9.25 7.95
C ALA A 252 -2.36 -10.07 7.96
N ILE A 253 -1.50 -9.86 6.97
CA ILE A 253 -0.16 -10.44 6.96
C ILE A 253 0.82 -9.46 7.58
N HIS A 254 1.43 -9.85 8.69
CA HIS A 254 2.42 -9.04 9.39
C HIS A 254 3.81 -9.23 8.80
N VAL A 255 4.45 -8.11 8.40
CA VAL A 255 5.84 -8.05 7.91
C VAL A 255 6.56 -6.99 8.72
N ASN A 256 7.09 -7.35 9.89
CA ASN A 256 7.46 -6.36 10.90
C ASN A 256 8.78 -6.65 11.65
N GLY A 257 9.58 -7.62 11.19
CA GLY A 257 10.86 -7.94 11.85
C GLY A 257 10.72 -8.37 13.32
N GLY A 258 9.50 -8.77 13.75
CA GLY A 258 9.23 -9.14 15.13
C GLY A 258 8.94 -7.94 16.06
N ALA A 259 8.79 -6.73 15.53
CA ALA A 259 8.44 -5.55 16.32
C ALA A 259 7.09 -5.67 17.05
N TRP A 260 6.23 -6.56 16.59
CA TRP A 260 4.99 -6.96 17.23
C TRP A 260 4.60 -8.39 16.82
N THR A 261 4.22 -9.19 17.80
CA THR A 261 3.78 -10.58 17.58
C THR A 261 2.34 -10.72 18.03
N SER A 262 1.47 -11.22 17.14
CA SER A 262 0.09 -11.58 17.48
C SER A 262 -0.01 -13.07 17.80
N SER A 263 -0.84 -13.39 18.72
CA SER A 263 -1.30 -14.77 18.96
C SER A 263 -2.60 -15.03 18.21
#